data_f6be765c4072d13d31d4f1f61c163443
#
_entry.id   f6be765c4072d13d31d4f1f61c163443
#
_cell.length_a   1.000
_cell.length_b   1.000
_cell.length_c   1.000
_cell.angle_alpha   90.00
_cell.angle_beta   90.00
_cell.angle_gamma   90.00
#
_symmetry.space_group_name_H-M   'P 1'
#
loop_
_entity.id
_entity.type
_entity.pdbx_description
1 polymer ?
#
loop_
_entity_poly.entity_id
_entity_poly.type
_entity_poly.pdbx_seq_one_letter_code
_entity_poly.pdbx_strand_id
1 'polypeptide(L)'
;MLSISSDIDRRYQLSGKEFFSEYVKKSQPVIISGVIQTWDAFTKWSLLYFQSLAPDLKIYAKHFRNGKIEIENFTFQEYADILNINEQGEQEIRPPYCHDLPLLSLIPEIVKDIQPFVLEYLPKWYSYKWWRYCQFFIGASRSLTPLHFDCLLTNNLFFQISGRKQFTLFLREDAQYCYRYNWRWFKIDPEKPDLAQYPLYQNAKPIQVIVNPGDILYMPPGTLHHVRSWDKSISFNIDWHTQHSVLQGLAAITKGMPLKNVYYNFLLALGLIVKVPPQVIFRFYKTYLNYVS
;
A
#
# COMPACT_ATOMS: atom_id res chain seq x y z
N MET A 1 29.58 2.15 -3.83
CA MET A 1 28.46 2.28 -2.89
C MET A 1 27.38 3.10 -3.59
N LEU A 2 26.15 2.59 -3.67
CA LEU A 2 25.01 3.40 -4.13
C LEU A 2 24.82 4.56 -3.15
N SER A 3 24.70 5.79 -3.66
CA SER A 3 24.32 6.93 -2.82
C SER A 3 22.85 6.79 -2.47
N ILE A 4 22.57 6.42 -1.23
CA ILE A 4 21.20 6.39 -0.70
C ILE A 4 20.86 7.84 -0.36
N SER A 5 19.85 8.40 -1.06
CA SER A 5 19.26 9.67 -0.63
C SER A 5 18.30 9.36 0.53
N SER A 6 18.42 10.11 1.62
CA SER A 6 17.50 10.02 2.76
C SER A 6 16.35 11.04 2.67
N ASP A 7 16.28 11.80 1.58
CA ASP A 7 15.45 13.00 1.51
C ASP A 7 14.10 12.77 0.82
N ILE A 8 13.19 12.17 1.58
CA ILE A 8 11.76 12.41 1.38
C ILE A 8 11.33 13.56 2.30
N ASP A 9 10.55 14.50 1.76
CA ASP A 9 10.03 15.62 2.55
C ASP A 9 9.10 15.08 3.66
N ARG A 10 9.26 15.60 4.87
CA ARG A 10 8.42 15.29 6.02
C ARG A 10 7.74 16.56 6.50
N ARG A 11 6.42 16.55 6.44
CA ARG A 11 5.58 17.71 6.78
C ARG A 11 4.70 17.42 7.98
N TYR A 12 4.61 18.38 8.86
CA TYR A 12 3.74 18.31 10.03
C TYR A 12 2.45 19.09 9.77
N GLN A 13 1.30 18.46 9.99
CA GLN A 13 -0.03 19.07 9.79
C GLN A 13 -0.22 19.74 8.41
N LEU A 14 0.19 19.05 7.35
CA LEU A 14 0.03 19.52 5.98
C LEU A 14 -1.46 19.66 5.64
N SER A 15 -1.87 20.80 5.09
CA SER A 15 -3.25 20.97 4.62
C SER A 15 -3.52 20.22 3.31
N GLY A 16 -4.79 19.81 3.06
CA GLY A 16 -5.16 19.16 1.81
C GLY A 16 -4.83 20.00 0.57
N LYS A 17 -4.99 21.34 0.65
CA LYS A 17 -4.65 22.25 -0.46
C LYS A 17 -3.15 22.20 -0.79
N GLU A 18 -2.29 22.28 0.21
CA GLU A 18 -0.83 22.18 0.03
C GLU A 18 -0.44 20.79 -0.44
N PHE A 19 -1.04 19.73 0.11
CA PHE A 19 -0.82 18.36 -0.33
C PHE A 19 -1.06 18.21 -1.84
N PHE A 20 -2.18 18.68 -2.36
CA PHE A 20 -2.47 18.60 -3.80
C PHE A 20 -1.55 19.48 -4.64
N SER A 21 -1.25 20.72 -4.21
CA SER A 21 -0.43 21.65 -5.01
C SER A 21 1.05 21.29 -5.05
N GLU A 22 1.61 20.86 -3.91
CA GLU A 22 3.04 20.65 -3.76
C GLU A 22 3.49 19.22 -4.05
N TYR A 23 2.64 18.22 -3.75
CA TYR A 23 3.03 16.81 -3.86
C TYR A 23 2.29 16.06 -4.97
N VAL A 24 0.96 16.10 -4.98
CA VAL A 24 0.18 15.36 -5.98
C VAL A 24 0.44 15.90 -7.40
N LYS A 25 0.35 17.21 -7.57
CA LYS A 25 0.59 17.86 -8.88
C LYS A 25 2.03 17.69 -9.38
N LYS A 26 2.99 17.68 -8.46
CA LYS A 26 4.42 17.53 -8.78
C LYS A 26 4.88 16.06 -8.82
N SER A 27 4.00 15.12 -8.51
CA SER A 27 4.32 13.69 -8.41
C SER A 27 5.51 13.41 -7.47
N GLN A 28 5.53 14.09 -6.30
CA GLN A 28 6.57 13.96 -5.29
C GLN A 28 6.04 13.18 -4.07
N PRO A 29 6.76 12.17 -3.57
CA PRO A 29 6.38 11.50 -2.33
C PRO A 29 6.58 12.43 -1.12
N VAL A 30 5.81 12.21 -0.06
CA VAL A 30 5.90 12.95 1.21
C VAL A 30 5.45 12.10 2.38
N ILE A 31 6.06 12.30 3.54
CA ILE A 31 5.53 11.84 4.82
C ILE A 31 4.78 12.98 5.50
N ILE A 32 3.54 12.70 5.89
CA ILE A 32 2.69 13.64 6.62
C ILE A 32 2.53 13.11 8.04
N SER A 33 2.88 13.92 9.02
CA SER A 33 2.78 13.60 10.45
C SER A 33 1.85 14.58 11.16
N GLY A 34 1.35 14.23 12.34
CA GLY A 34 0.55 15.15 13.18
C GLY A 34 -0.91 15.30 12.78
N VAL A 35 -1.47 14.43 11.94
CA VAL A 35 -2.84 14.57 11.40
C VAL A 35 -3.80 13.51 11.92
N ILE A 36 -3.28 12.31 12.23
CA ILE A 36 -4.10 11.13 12.58
C ILE A 36 -3.91 10.65 14.02
N GLN A 37 -3.16 11.35 14.84
CA GLN A 37 -2.80 10.94 16.22
C GLN A 37 -3.99 10.82 17.16
N THR A 38 -5.12 11.42 16.82
CA THR A 38 -6.35 11.38 17.62
C THR A 38 -7.23 10.17 17.33
N TRP A 39 -6.83 9.30 16.40
CA TRP A 39 -7.61 8.11 16.07
C TRP A 39 -7.54 7.07 17.19
N ASP A 40 -8.68 6.55 17.57
CA ASP A 40 -8.81 5.46 18.55
C ASP A 40 -8.03 4.19 18.11
N ALA A 41 -7.81 4.04 16.82
CA ALA A 41 -7.05 2.94 16.22
C ALA A 41 -5.67 2.74 16.87
N PHE A 42 -4.99 3.82 17.29
CA PHE A 42 -3.66 3.72 17.93
C PHE A 42 -3.66 3.01 19.28
N THR A 43 -4.79 3.05 20.00
CA THR A 43 -4.94 2.40 21.29
C THR A 43 -5.71 1.10 21.22
N LYS A 44 -6.63 0.96 20.27
CA LYS A 44 -7.53 -0.18 20.14
C LYS A 44 -7.00 -1.27 19.21
N TRP A 45 -6.40 -0.89 18.06
CA TRP A 45 -6.08 -1.87 17.05
C TRP A 45 -4.90 -2.73 17.42
N SER A 46 -5.20 -3.99 17.63
CA SER A 46 -4.26 -5.08 17.89
C SER A 46 -4.80 -6.35 17.26
N LEU A 47 -3.98 -7.39 17.17
CA LEU A 47 -4.46 -8.71 16.73
C LEU A 47 -5.59 -9.22 17.63
N LEU A 48 -5.44 -9.07 18.95
CA LEU A 48 -6.44 -9.47 19.93
C LEU A 48 -7.77 -8.71 19.75
N TYR A 49 -7.69 -7.42 19.44
CA TYR A 49 -8.89 -6.62 19.19
C TYR A 49 -9.65 -7.13 17.96
N PHE A 50 -8.98 -7.30 16.83
CA PHE A 50 -9.63 -7.81 15.62
C PHE A 50 -10.12 -9.25 15.78
N GLN A 51 -9.35 -10.10 16.46
CA GLN A 51 -9.74 -11.45 16.82
C GLN A 51 -11.00 -11.48 17.68
N SER A 52 -11.12 -10.58 18.67
CA SER A 52 -12.32 -10.51 19.53
C SER A 52 -13.58 -10.07 18.77
N LEU A 53 -13.42 -9.29 17.70
CA LEU A 53 -14.54 -8.84 16.86
C LEU A 53 -14.99 -9.90 15.85
N ALA A 54 -14.07 -10.65 15.29
CA ALA A 54 -14.36 -11.57 14.20
C ALA A 54 -13.36 -12.76 14.14
N PRO A 55 -13.37 -13.67 15.16
CA PRO A 55 -12.42 -14.77 15.24
C PRO A 55 -12.50 -15.73 14.05
N ASP A 56 -13.71 -16.01 13.55
CA ASP A 56 -13.97 -16.93 12.45
C ASP A 56 -13.91 -16.28 11.07
N LEU A 57 -13.56 -14.99 11.01
CA LEU A 57 -13.41 -14.27 9.74
C LEU A 57 -12.34 -14.95 8.89
N LYS A 58 -12.74 -15.42 7.70
CA LYS A 58 -11.81 -15.98 6.74
C LYS A 58 -11.01 -14.86 6.09
N ILE A 59 -9.70 -14.95 6.23
CA ILE A 59 -8.73 -14.04 5.64
C ILE A 59 -7.72 -14.84 4.83
N TYR A 60 -6.94 -14.15 4.01
CA TYR A 60 -5.82 -14.74 3.30
C TYR A 60 -4.52 -14.02 3.67
N ALA A 61 -3.43 -14.76 3.64
CA ALA A 61 -2.09 -14.22 3.77
C ALA A 61 -1.21 -14.72 2.62
N LYS A 62 -0.15 -14.00 2.34
CA LYS A 62 0.74 -14.24 1.21
C LYS A 62 2.12 -14.63 1.66
N HIS A 63 2.71 -15.56 0.92
CA HIS A 63 4.14 -15.86 0.97
C HIS A 63 4.79 -15.32 -0.30
N PHE A 64 5.77 -14.46 -0.14
CA PHE A 64 6.62 -13.99 -1.23
C PHE A 64 7.90 -14.83 -1.24
N ARG A 65 7.94 -15.89 -2.08
CA ARG A 65 9.06 -16.82 -2.15
C ARG A 65 9.50 -17.03 -3.61
N ASN A 66 10.78 -16.88 -3.87
CA ASN A 66 11.39 -17.18 -5.18
C ASN A 66 10.67 -16.51 -6.38
N GLY A 67 10.24 -15.24 -6.19
CA GLY A 67 9.52 -14.49 -7.22
C GLY A 67 8.08 -14.93 -7.46
N LYS A 68 7.55 -15.84 -6.64
CA LYS A 68 6.16 -16.31 -6.66
C LYS A 68 5.40 -15.80 -5.45
N ILE A 69 4.09 -15.64 -5.63
CA ILE A 69 3.14 -15.32 -4.56
C ILE A 69 2.29 -16.57 -4.34
N GLU A 70 2.40 -17.13 -3.15
CA GLU A 70 1.55 -18.23 -2.68
C GLU A 70 0.53 -17.65 -1.71
N ILE A 71 -0.74 -18.04 -1.86
CA ILE A 71 -1.84 -17.56 -1.02
C ILE A 71 -2.30 -18.69 -0.14
N GLU A 72 -2.41 -18.42 1.16
CA GLU A 72 -2.90 -19.35 2.15
C GLU A 72 -4.10 -18.73 2.89
N ASN A 73 -5.11 -19.53 3.20
CA ASN A 73 -6.33 -19.06 3.85
C ASN A 73 -6.33 -19.48 5.31
N PHE A 74 -6.78 -18.58 6.19
CA PHE A 74 -6.86 -18.75 7.62
C PHE A 74 -8.17 -18.19 8.14
N THR A 75 -8.58 -18.60 9.32
CA THR A 75 -9.42 -17.77 10.18
C THR A 75 -8.57 -16.67 10.80
N PHE A 76 -9.17 -15.58 11.25
CA PHE A 76 -8.42 -14.51 11.92
C PHE A 76 -7.75 -15.02 13.19
N GLN A 77 -8.42 -15.96 13.90
CA GLN A 77 -7.88 -16.65 15.07
C GLN A 77 -6.58 -17.39 14.74
N GLU A 78 -6.61 -18.29 13.75
CA GLU A 78 -5.43 -19.07 13.34
C GLU A 78 -4.27 -18.17 12.94
N TYR A 79 -4.54 -17.08 12.22
CA TYR A 79 -3.52 -16.13 11.80
C TYR A 79 -2.90 -15.37 12.99
N ALA A 80 -3.73 -14.95 13.95
CA ALA A 80 -3.25 -14.30 15.17
C ALA A 80 -2.35 -15.23 15.99
N ASP A 81 -2.71 -16.52 16.11
CA ASP A 81 -1.91 -17.52 16.81
C ASP A 81 -0.55 -17.74 16.14
N ILE A 82 -0.51 -17.82 14.81
CA ILE A 82 0.74 -17.91 14.04
C ILE A 82 1.65 -16.70 14.33
N LEU A 83 1.12 -15.48 14.33
CA LEU A 83 1.93 -14.29 14.58
C LEU A 83 2.44 -14.22 16.02
N ASN A 84 1.64 -14.69 17.02
CA ASN A 84 2.04 -14.70 18.42
C ASN A 84 3.14 -15.75 18.70
N ILE A 85 3.07 -16.92 18.08
CA ILE A 85 4.11 -17.98 18.20
C ILE A 85 5.43 -17.48 17.60
N ASN A 86 5.38 -16.79 16.46
CA ASN A 86 6.57 -16.29 15.78
C ASN A 86 7.31 -15.19 16.55
N GLU A 87 6.65 -14.49 17.49
CA GLU A 87 7.33 -13.51 18.34
C GLU A 87 8.16 -14.16 19.45
N GLN A 88 7.84 -15.39 19.83
CA GLN A 88 8.48 -16.10 20.93
C GLN A 88 9.69 -16.93 20.52
N GLY A 89 9.97 -17.05 19.20
CA GLY A 89 11.06 -17.85 18.68
C GLY A 89 11.80 -17.21 17.52
N GLU A 90 13.12 -17.43 17.44
CA GLU A 90 13.95 -17.15 16.26
C GLU A 90 13.64 -18.15 15.14
N GLN A 91 12.48 -18.03 14.50
CA GLN A 91 12.21 -18.89 13.35
C GLN A 91 12.86 -18.32 12.09
N GLU A 92 13.64 -19.16 11.40
CA GLU A 92 14.20 -18.85 10.07
C GLU A 92 13.11 -18.64 9.00
N ILE A 93 11.92 -19.23 9.21
CA ILE A 93 10.81 -19.18 8.25
C ILE A 93 9.93 -17.97 8.59
N ARG A 94 9.86 -17.04 7.65
CA ARG A 94 8.95 -15.87 7.77
C ARG A 94 7.50 -16.35 7.75
N PRO A 95 6.66 -15.89 8.70
CA PRO A 95 5.24 -16.20 8.66
C PRO A 95 4.58 -15.58 7.42
N PRO A 96 3.42 -16.11 7.01
CA PRO A 96 2.64 -15.53 5.94
C PRO A 96 2.25 -14.08 6.30
N TYR A 97 2.16 -13.22 5.29
CA TYR A 97 1.87 -11.80 5.45
C TYR A 97 0.44 -11.50 4.98
N CYS A 98 -0.43 -11.09 5.90
CA CYS A 98 -1.75 -10.58 5.55
C CYS A 98 -1.58 -9.26 4.79
N HIS A 99 -1.87 -9.29 3.50
CA HIS A 99 -1.54 -8.25 2.53
C HIS A 99 -2.74 -8.01 1.62
N ASP A 100 -3.14 -6.76 1.44
CA ASP A 100 -4.30 -6.32 0.67
C ASP A 100 -5.68 -6.78 1.23
N LEU A 101 -5.82 -6.93 2.55
CA LEU A 101 -7.08 -7.35 3.15
C LEU A 101 -8.06 -6.17 3.25
N PRO A 102 -9.31 -6.26 2.72
CA PRO A 102 -10.30 -5.19 2.82
C PRO A 102 -10.98 -5.14 4.19
N LEU A 103 -10.21 -5.01 5.27
CA LEU A 103 -10.66 -5.23 6.65
C LEU A 103 -11.80 -4.27 7.05
N LEU A 104 -11.76 -2.98 6.64
CA LEU A 104 -12.84 -2.02 6.91
C LEU A 104 -14.18 -2.39 6.24
N SER A 105 -14.14 -3.21 5.20
CA SER A 105 -15.36 -3.73 4.56
C SER A 105 -15.83 -5.03 5.21
N LEU A 106 -14.91 -5.81 5.76
CA LEU A 106 -15.19 -7.09 6.42
C LEU A 106 -15.66 -6.90 7.88
N ILE A 107 -15.13 -5.88 8.56
CA ILE A 107 -15.48 -5.48 9.94
C ILE A 107 -15.85 -4.00 9.94
N PRO A 108 -17.04 -3.60 9.47
CA PRO A 108 -17.38 -2.18 9.29
C PRO A 108 -17.39 -1.35 10.59
N GLU A 109 -17.56 -1.98 11.74
CA GLU A 109 -17.56 -1.31 13.05
C GLU A 109 -16.21 -0.66 13.38
N ILE A 110 -15.08 -1.11 12.83
CA ILE A 110 -13.77 -0.49 13.10
C ILE A 110 -13.54 0.81 12.32
N VAL A 111 -14.43 1.16 11.38
CA VAL A 111 -14.35 2.45 10.65
C VAL A 111 -14.47 3.64 11.60
N LYS A 112 -15.21 3.49 12.70
CA LYS A 112 -15.34 4.52 13.73
C LYS A 112 -14.03 4.87 14.43
N ASP A 113 -13.10 3.91 14.54
CA ASP A 113 -11.85 4.05 15.27
C ASP A 113 -10.82 4.94 14.52
N ILE A 114 -11.10 5.27 13.25
CA ILE A 114 -10.28 6.16 12.41
C ILE A 114 -11.07 7.39 11.94
N GLN A 115 -11.90 7.92 12.83
CA GLN A 115 -12.64 9.14 12.59
C GLN A 115 -12.10 10.32 13.42
N PRO A 116 -12.15 11.56 12.89
CA PRO A 116 -12.51 11.89 11.50
C PRO A 116 -11.46 11.42 10.51
N PHE A 117 -11.89 10.82 9.40
CA PHE A 117 -10.96 10.43 8.34
C PHE A 117 -10.51 11.66 7.53
N VAL A 118 -9.26 11.64 7.07
CA VAL A 118 -8.59 12.75 6.38
C VAL A 118 -9.05 12.90 4.91
N LEU A 119 -10.35 13.11 4.71
CA LEU A 119 -10.98 13.22 3.40
C LEU A 119 -10.42 14.36 2.53
N GLU A 120 -9.78 15.34 3.15
CA GLU A 120 -9.14 16.44 2.44
C GLU A 120 -7.96 16.03 1.56
N TYR A 121 -7.38 14.83 1.80
CA TYR A 121 -6.32 14.27 0.97
C TYR A 121 -6.85 13.41 -0.19
N LEU A 122 -8.16 13.30 -0.34
CA LEU A 122 -8.77 12.53 -1.42
C LEU A 122 -9.58 13.44 -2.36
N PRO A 123 -9.63 13.12 -3.66
CA PRO A 123 -10.61 13.74 -4.53
C PRO A 123 -12.04 13.48 -4.02
N LYS A 124 -12.91 14.50 -4.08
CA LYS A 124 -14.28 14.44 -3.53
C LYS A 124 -15.07 13.20 -3.96
N TRP A 125 -14.82 12.68 -5.14
CA TRP A 125 -15.49 11.49 -5.65
C TRP A 125 -15.26 10.27 -4.75
N TYR A 126 -14.09 10.15 -4.09
CA TYR A 126 -13.74 9.07 -3.17
C TYR A 126 -14.34 9.22 -1.77
N SER A 127 -14.95 10.34 -1.40
CA SER A 127 -15.55 10.53 -0.08
C SER A 127 -16.71 9.56 0.22
N TYR A 128 -17.38 9.05 -0.82
CA TYR A 128 -18.46 8.08 -0.65
C TYR A 128 -17.92 6.70 -0.33
N LYS A 129 -18.21 6.22 0.87
CA LYS A 129 -17.75 4.90 1.34
C LYS A 129 -16.25 4.67 1.10
N TRP A 130 -15.43 5.68 1.41
CA TRP A 130 -13.98 5.71 1.20
C TRP A 130 -13.28 4.46 1.76
N TRP A 131 -13.78 3.87 2.87
CA TRP A 131 -13.23 2.67 3.49
C TRP A 131 -13.23 1.44 2.59
N ARG A 132 -14.01 1.42 1.52
CA ARG A 132 -14.05 0.33 0.55
C ARG A 132 -12.84 0.29 -0.37
N TYR A 133 -12.06 1.35 -0.40
CA TYR A 133 -10.80 1.40 -1.15
C TYR A 133 -9.58 1.09 -0.28
N CYS A 134 -9.77 0.87 1.02
CA CYS A 134 -8.69 0.59 1.94
C CYS A 134 -8.29 -0.89 1.92
N GLN A 135 -6.99 -1.10 1.99
CA GLN A 135 -6.36 -2.41 2.04
C GLN A 135 -5.45 -2.47 3.26
N PHE A 136 -5.57 -3.51 4.07
CA PHE A 136 -4.80 -3.71 5.28
C PHE A 136 -3.59 -4.59 5.05
N PHE A 137 -2.58 -4.33 5.87
CA PHE A 137 -1.33 -5.04 5.95
C PHE A 137 -1.06 -5.36 7.42
N ILE A 138 -1.17 -6.63 7.80
CA ILE A 138 -0.94 -7.09 9.16
C ILE A 138 0.12 -8.19 9.09
N GLY A 139 1.22 -8.03 9.81
CA GLY A 139 2.31 -9.01 9.73
C GLY A 139 3.28 -8.93 10.89
N ALA A 140 4.08 -9.99 11.02
CA ALA A 140 5.18 -10.07 11.96
C ALA A 140 6.31 -9.10 11.59
N SER A 141 7.27 -8.94 12.51
CA SER A 141 8.55 -8.36 12.17
C SER A 141 9.19 -9.09 10.99
N ARG A 142 9.98 -8.39 10.18
CA ARG A 142 10.62 -8.90 8.96
C ARG A 142 9.66 -9.25 7.81
N SER A 143 8.34 -9.05 7.92
CA SER A 143 7.43 -9.18 6.77
C SER A 143 7.92 -8.31 5.63
N LEU A 144 7.84 -8.87 4.41
CA LEU A 144 8.42 -8.25 3.22
C LEU A 144 7.40 -8.18 2.10
N THR A 145 7.30 -7.02 1.46
CA THR A 145 6.74 -6.89 0.10
C THR A 145 7.88 -6.57 -0.85
N PRO A 146 8.19 -7.45 -1.83
CA PRO A 146 9.26 -7.22 -2.81
C PRO A 146 9.03 -5.97 -3.66
N LEU A 147 10.07 -5.52 -4.35
CA LEU A 147 10.05 -4.30 -5.16
C LEU A 147 8.97 -4.35 -6.25
N HIS A 148 8.05 -3.40 -6.20
CA HIS A 148 6.93 -3.28 -7.13
C HIS A 148 6.39 -1.84 -7.18
N PHE A 149 5.43 -1.60 -8.07
CA PHE A 149 4.55 -0.44 -8.02
C PHE A 149 3.08 -0.88 -7.99
N ASP A 150 2.17 0.01 -7.56
CA ASP A 150 0.74 -0.28 -7.47
C ASP A 150 0.12 -0.52 -8.85
N CYS A 151 -0.54 -1.67 -9.01
CA CYS A 151 -0.86 -2.27 -10.31
C CYS A 151 -1.77 -1.41 -11.22
N LEU A 152 -2.56 -0.50 -10.67
CA LEU A 152 -3.41 0.43 -11.43
C LEU A 152 -2.75 1.77 -11.71
N LEU A 153 -1.52 2.01 -11.25
CA LEU A 153 -0.85 3.31 -11.28
C LEU A 153 -1.64 4.37 -10.47
N THR A 154 -2.09 3.98 -9.30
CA THR A 154 -2.79 4.83 -8.34
C THR A 154 -1.85 5.79 -7.61
N ASN A 155 -2.41 6.88 -7.09
CA ASN A 155 -1.86 7.55 -5.93
C ASN A 155 -2.15 6.68 -4.71
N ASN A 156 -1.22 6.58 -3.80
CA ASN A 156 -1.34 5.77 -2.60
C ASN A 156 -1.09 6.64 -1.35
N LEU A 157 -2.02 6.60 -0.41
CA LEU A 157 -1.83 7.10 0.95
C LEU A 157 -1.72 5.90 1.87
N PHE A 158 -0.55 5.69 2.44
CA PHE A 158 -0.25 4.60 3.34
C PHE A 158 -0.21 5.09 4.79
N PHE A 159 -1.04 4.50 5.64
CA PHE A 159 -1.23 4.89 7.04
C PHE A 159 -0.58 3.85 7.96
N GLN A 160 0.37 4.26 8.77
CA GLN A 160 1.02 3.40 9.74
C GLN A 160 0.36 3.55 11.11
N ILE A 161 -0.24 2.46 11.62
CA ILE A 161 -0.97 2.48 12.91
C ILE A 161 -0.11 1.93 14.04
N SER A 162 0.50 0.76 13.86
CA SER A 162 1.40 0.20 14.86
C SER A 162 2.61 -0.46 14.22
N GLY A 163 3.73 -0.52 14.97
CA GLY A 163 5.02 -0.96 14.45
C GLY A 163 5.62 0.01 13.44
N ARG A 164 6.84 -0.25 13.00
CA ARG A 164 7.58 0.58 12.03
C ARG A 164 7.81 -0.20 10.75
N LYS A 165 7.77 0.51 9.62
CA LYS A 165 8.14 -0.06 8.33
C LYS A 165 9.21 0.78 7.65
N GLN A 166 10.18 0.11 7.04
CA GLN A 166 11.12 0.73 6.13
C GLN A 166 10.61 0.59 4.71
N PHE A 167 10.54 1.70 4.02
CA PHE A 167 10.30 1.77 2.58
C PHE A 167 11.62 2.10 1.87
N THR A 168 11.93 1.36 0.82
CA THR A 168 12.91 1.76 -0.18
C THR A 168 12.15 2.13 -1.44
N LEU A 169 12.12 3.43 -1.72
CA LEU A 169 11.36 4.01 -2.83
C LEU A 169 12.29 4.28 -4.02
N PHE A 170 11.72 4.17 -5.21
CA PHE A 170 12.35 4.68 -6.44
C PHE A 170 11.30 5.48 -7.20
N LEU A 171 11.69 6.64 -7.70
CA LEU A 171 10.82 7.41 -8.56
C LEU A 171 10.64 6.66 -9.88
N ARG A 172 9.59 7.03 -10.61
CA ARG A 172 9.18 6.31 -11.82
C ARG A 172 10.27 6.21 -12.89
N GLU A 173 11.13 7.21 -12.99
CA GLU A 173 12.26 7.26 -13.92
C GLU A 173 13.33 6.20 -13.62
N ASP A 174 13.48 5.80 -12.37
CA ASP A 174 14.45 4.77 -11.96
C ASP A 174 13.99 3.34 -12.29
N ALA A 175 12.72 3.14 -12.66
CA ALA A 175 12.17 1.83 -13.00
C ALA A 175 12.97 1.10 -14.09
N GLN A 176 13.59 1.83 -15.02
CA GLN A 176 14.43 1.27 -16.08
C GLN A 176 15.70 0.57 -15.57
N TYR A 177 16.15 0.93 -14.36
CA TYR A 177 17.35 0.36 -13.73
C TYR A 177 17.03 -0.81 -12.80
N CYS A 178 15.73 -1.08 -12.52
CA CYS A 178 15.31 -2.07 -11.53
C CYS A 178 14.90 -3.42 -12.13
N TYR A 179 15.08 -3.63 -13.44
CA TYR A 179 14.85 -4.93 -14.13
C TYR A 179 13.44 -5.49 -13.93
N ARG A 180 12.45 -4.85 -14.50
CA ARG A 180 11.05 -5.29 -14.49
C ARG A 180 10.91 -6.66 -15.19
N TYR A 181 10.19 -7.61 -14.58
CA TYR A 181 9.98 -8.93 -15.17
C TYR A 181 8.51 -9.25 -15.51
N ASN A 182 7.57 -8.51 -14.94
CA ASN A 182 6.17 -8.53 -15.38
C ASN A 182 5.55 -7.12 -15.22
N TRP A 183 4.21 -7.02 -15.22
CA TRP A 183 3.57 -5.71 -15.22
C TRP A 183 4.04 -4.80 -14.10
N ARG A 184 4.16 -5.30 -12.85
CA ARG A 184 4.43 -4.45 -11.68
C ARG A 184 5.62 -4.88 -10.83
N TRP A 185 6.21 -6.03 -11.06
CA TRP A 185 7.26 -6.60 -10.24
C TRP A 185 8.65 -6.42 -10.84
N PHE A 186 9.64 -6.28 -9.96
CA PHE A 186 11.04 -6.06 -10.32
C PHE A 186 11.95 -7.13 -9.72
N LYS A 187 13.06 -7.42 -10.38
CA LYS A 187 13.99 -8.50 -9.97
C LYS A 187 14.96 -8.08 -8.88
N ILE A 188 15.15 -6.77 -8.70
CA ILE A 188 16.09 -6.24 -7.71
C ILE A 188 15.57 -6.45 -6.30
N ASP A 189 16.43 -7.00 -5.43
CA ASP A 189 16.30 -6.87 -3.99
C ASP A 189 17.15 -5.67 -3.54
N PRO A 190 16.55 -4.53 -3.16
CA PRO A 190 17.30 -3.35 -2.75
C PRO A 190 18.14 -3.54 -1.48
N GLU A 191 17.83 -4.56 -0.65
CA GLU A 191 18.58 -4.86 0.57
C GLU A 191 19.87 -5.67 0.27
N LYS A 192 19.86 -6.45 -0.83
CA LYS A 192 20.99 -7.29 -1.25
C LYS A 192 21.13 -7.29 -2.78
N PRO A 193 21.46 -6.15 -3.39
CA PRO A 193 21.50 -6.06 -4.85
C PRO A 193 22.67 -6.86 -5.43
N ASP A 194 22.38 -7.71 -6.40
CA ASP A 194 23.39 -8.42 -7.19
C ASP A 194 23.80 -7.57 -8.40
N LEU A 195 24.84 -6.77 -8.23
CA LEU A 195 25.32 -5.88 -9.31
C LEU A 195 26.02 -6.64 -10.43
N ALA A 196 26.49 -7.86 -10.20
CA ALA A 196 27.07 -8.69 -11.25
C ALA A 196 25.98 -9.16 -12.21
N GLN A 197 24.83 -9.57 -11.68
CA GLN A 197 23.66 -9.97 -12.47
C GLN A 197 22.87 -8.78 -13.01
N TYR A 198 22.82 -7.68 -12.26
CA TYR A 198 21.96 -6.51 -12.55
C TYR A 198 22.77 -5.19 -12.56
N PRO A 199 23.73 -5.02 -13.49
CA PRO A 199 24.67 -3.89 -13.47
C PRO A 199 24.01 -2.52 -13.65
N LEU A 200 22.86 -2.41 -14.33
CA LEU A 200 22.18 -1.09 -14.50
C LEU A 200 21.66 -0.53 -13.17
N TYR A 201 21.46 -1.39 -12.16
CA TYR A 201 20.94 -0.94 -10.86
C TYR A 201 21.86 0.08 -10.16
N GLN A 202 23.15 0.10 -10.47
CA GLN A 202 24.09 1.12 -9.96
C GLN A 202 23.68 2.55 -10.30
N ASN A 203 22.83 2.76 -11.32
CA ASN A 203 22.34 4.08 -11.74
C ASN A 203 21.01 4.46 -11.05
N ALA A 204 20.37 3.53 -10.34
CA ALA A 204 19.15 3.80 -9.59
C ALA A 204 19.44 4.66 -8.35
N LYS A 205 18.47 5.48 -7.96
CA LYS A 205 18.56 6.39 -6.81
C LYS A 205 17.55 5.98 -5.74
N PRO A 206 17.87 4.98 -4.90
CA PRO A 206 16.97 4.56 -3.82
C PRO A 206 16.81 5.66 -2.77
N ILE A 207 15.57 5.88 -2.34
CA ILE A 207 15.21 6.73 -1.21
C ILE A 207 14.76 5.82 -0.08
N GLN A 208 15.48 5.79 1.02
CA GLN A 208 15.10 4.97 2.19
C GLN A 208 14.43 5.84 3.25
N VAL A 209 13.28 5.36 3.73
CA VAL A 209 12.51 6.06 4.75
C VAL A 209 11.87 5.11 5.73
N ILE A 210 11.85 5.50 7.01
CA ILE A 210 11.12 4.80 8.06
C ILE A 210 9.79 5.51 8.29
N VAL A 211 8.72 4.74 8.19
CA VAL A 211 7.35 5.18 8.45
C VAL A 211 6.98 4.71 9.85
N ASN A 212 6.74 5.65 10.75
CA ASN A 212 6.43 5.40 12.15
C ASN A 212 4.92 5.41 12.40
N PRO A 213 4.43 4.83 13.52
CA PRO A 213 3.04 5.00 13.92
C PRO A 213 2.64 6.48 13.95
N GLY A 214 1.52 6.81 13.31
CA GLY A 214 1.03 8.18 13.15
C GLY A 214 1.51 8.91 11.90
N ASP A 215 2.39 8.30 11.11
CA ASP A 215 2.78 8.82 9.80
C ASP A 215 1.81 8.37 8.69
N ILE A 216 1.63 9.23 7.70
CA ILE A 216 1.00 8.93 6.42
C ILE A 216 2.08 9.10 5.35
N LEU A 217 2.39 8.04 4.60
CA LEU A 217 3.27 8.11 3.44
C LEU A 217 2.44 8.26 2.18
N TYR A 218 2.64 9.34 1.45
CA TYR A 218 2.09 9.50 0.09
C TYR A 218 3.10 9.01 -0.94
N MET A 219 2.62 8.17 -1.85
CA MET A 219 3.37 7.70 -3.02
C MET A 219 2.62 8.05 -4.30
N PRO A 220 3.22 8.81 -5.22
CA PRO A 220 2.61 9.12 -6.52
C PRO A 220 2.57 7.91 -7.45
N PRO A 221 1.75 7.96 -8.53
CA PRO A 221 1.57 6.87 -9.48
C PRO A 221 2.88 6.37 -10.09
N GLY A 222 3.11 5.06 -9.96
CA GLY A 222 4.29 4.41 -10.54
C GLY A 222 5.58 4.51 -9.71
N THR A 223 5.49 5.05 -8.48
CA THR A 223 6.58 4.94 -7.51
C THR A 223 6.83 3.48 -7.17
N LEU A 224 8.06 3.00 -7.39
CA LEU A 224 8.46 1.68 -6.98
C LEU A 224 8.71 1.69 -5.48
N HIS A 225 8.28 0.63 -4.81
CA HIS A 225 8.52 0.50 -3.38
C HIS A 225 8.80 -0.95 -2.99
N HIS A 226 9.77 -1.11 -2.11
CA HIS A 226 10.11 -2.33 -1.38
C HIS A 226 9.86 -2.05 0.09
N VAL A 227 9.12 -2.94 0.78
CA VAL A 227 8.65 -2.66 2.13
C VAL A 227 9.06 -3.75 3.09
N ARG A 228 9.80 -3.38 4.14
CA ARG A 228 10.22 -4.23 5.23
C ARG A 228 9.58 -3.80 6.55
N SER A 229 8.88 -4.69 7.23
CA SER A 229 8.43 -4.45 8.60
C SER A 229 9.59 -4.63 9.57
N TRP A 230 9.86 -3.62 10.40
CA TRP A 230 10.84 -3.74 11.48
C TRP A 230 10.24 -4.42 12.70
N ASP A 231 8.98 -4.11 12.97
CA ASP A 231 8.23 -4.63 14.10
C ASP A 231 6.98 -5.39 13.58
N LYS A 232 6.29 -6.13 14.44
CA LYS A 232 4.90 -6.54 14.18
C LYS A 232 4.09 -5.29 13.89
N SER A 233 3.35 -5.28 12.79
CA SER A 233 2.79 -4.04 12.30
C SER A 233 1.36 -4.19 11.81
N ILE A 234 0.59 -3.12 12.03
CA ILE A 234 -0.74 -2.90 11.48
C ILE A 234 -0.70 -1.59 10.71
N SER A 235 -1.05 -1.66 9.45
CA SER A 235 -1.14 -0.51 8.56
C SER A 235 -2.22 -0.73 7.52
N PHE A 236 -2.65 0.33 6.87
CA PHE A 236 -3.53 0.24 5.72
C PHE A 236 -3.18 1.33 4.71
N ASN A 237 -3.61 1.15 3.48
CA ASN A 237 -3.54 2.18 2.47
C ASN A 237 -4.92 2.49 1.91
N ILE A 238 -5.00 3.59 1.18
CA ILE A 238 -6.10 3.91 0.28
C ILE A 238 -5.52 4.31 -1.08
N ASP A 239 -5.95 3.57 -2.09
CA ASP A 239 -5.57 3.81 -3.49
C ASP A 239 -6.62 4.68 -4.17
N TRP A 240 -6.17 5.70 -4.90
CA TRP A 240 -7.05 6.62 -5.59
C TRP A 240 -6.42 7.22 -6.85
N HIS A 241 -7.25 7.73 -7.73
CA HIS A 241 -6.82 8.41 -8.96
C HIS A 241 -7.21 9.89 -8.97
N THR A 242 -6.36 10.70 -9.58
CA THR A 242 -6.77 11.96 -10.20
C THR A 242 -7.31 11.67 -11.60
N GLN A 243 -7.93 12.67 -12.26
CA GLN A 243 -8.26 12.55 -13.69
C GLN A 243 -7.01 12.28 -14.54
N HIS A 244 -5.88 12.89 -14.19
CA HIS A 244 -4.61 12.70 -14.89
C HIS A 244 -4.08 11.27 -14.73
N SER A 245 -4.00 10.77 -13.51
CA SER A 245 -3.44 9.43 -13.26
C SER A 245 -4.30 8.30 -13.83
N VAL A 246 -5.63 8.45 -13.87
CA VAL A 246 -6.49 7.44 -14.49
C VAL A 246 -6.30 7.38 -16.01
N LEU A 247 -6.06 8.51 -16.67
CA LEU A 247 -5.72 8.54 -18.11
C LEU A 247 -4.36 7.90 -18.37
N GLN A 248 -3.37 8.16 -17.50
CA GLN A 248 -2.08 7.46 -17.56
C GLN A 248 -2.24 5.96 -17.38
N GLY A 249 -3.11 5.53 -16.45
CA GLY A 249 -3.45 4.13 -16.24
C GLY A 249 -4.07 3.48 -17.48
N LEU A 250 -5.00 4.16 -18.15
CA LEU A 250 -5.59 3.66 -19.42
C LEU A 250 -4.52 3.56 -20.51
N ALA A 251 -3.69 4.58 -20.69
CA ALA A 251 -2.61 4.59 -21.68
C ALA A 251 -1.56 3.49 -21.43
N ALA A 252 -1.46 2.98 -20.21
CA ALA A 252 -0.50 1.94 -19.84
C ALA A 252 -0.81 0.56 -20.46
N ILE A 253 -1.95 0.38 -21.14
CA ILE A 253 -2.23 -0.80 -21.95
C ILE A 253 -1.13 -1.02 -23.00
N THR A 254 -0.61 0.04 -23.60
CA THR A 254 0.50 -0.01 -24.56
C THR A 254 1.84 -0.42 -23.96
N LYS A 255 1.93 -0.43 -22.62
CA LYS A 255 3.12 -0.79 -21.82
C LYS A 255 2.98 -2.15 -21.14
N GLY A 256 1.95 -2.94 -21.52
CA GLY A 256 1.73 -4.28 -20.99
C GLY A 256 0.90 -4.35 -19.72
N MET A 257 0.09 -3.32 -19.41
CA MET A 257 -0.87 -3.41 -18.31
C MET A 257 -1.90 -4.52 -18.62
N PRO A 258 -2.17 -5.44 -17.67
CA PRO A 258 -3.18 -6.49 -17.86
C PRO A 258 -4.57 -5.89 -18.17
N LEU A 259 -5.30 -6.48 -19.09
CA LEU A 259 -6.64 -6.01 -19.53
C LEU A 259 -7.60 -5.79 -18.37
N LYS A 260 -7.50 -6.60 -17.32
CA LYS A 260 -8.27 -6.47 -16.10
C LYS A 260 -7.99 -5.16 -15.38
N ASN A 261 -6.73 -4.75 -15.28
CA ASN A 261 -6.35 -3.48 -14.67
C ASN A 261 -6.83 -2.30 -15.54
N VAL A 262 -6.79 -2.46 -16.87
CA VAL A 262 -7.36 -1.48 -17.82
C VAL A 262 -8.86 -1.32 -17.58
N TYR A 263 -9.60 -2.43 -17.39
CA TYR A 263 -11.03 -2.39 -17.08
C TYR A 263 -11.32 -1.59 -15.81
N TYR A 264 -10.55 -1.78 -14.74
CA TYR A 264 -10.75 -0.99 -13.50
C TYR A 264 -10.41 0.48 -13.68
N ASN A 265 -9.33 0.78 -14.40
CA ASN A 265 -9.00 2.17 -14.76
C ASN A 265 -10.12 2.81 -15.61
N PHE A 266 -10.74 2.05 -16.49
CA PHE A 266 -11.88 2.52 -17.27
C PHE A 266 -13.09 2.85 -16.38
N LEU A 267 -13.44 1.98 -15.43
CA LEU A 267 -14.51 2.25 -14.46
C LEU A 267 -14.23 3.53 -13.65
N LEU A 268 -12.98 3.71 -13.20
CA LEU A 268 -12.60 4.91 -12.47
C LEU A 268 -12.61 6.16 -13.35
N ALA A 269 -12.26 6.04 -14.64
CA ALA A 269 -12.36 7.12 -15.60
C ALA A 269 -13.82 7.58 -15.80
N LEU A 270 -14.78 6.64 -15.86
CA LEU A 270 -16.20 6.99 -15.88
C LEU A 270 -16.62 7.80 -14.65
N GLY A 271 -16.12 7.42 -13.47
CA GLY A 271 -16.38 8.17 -12.23
C GLY A 271 -15.74 9.56 -12.20
N LEU A 272 -14.45 9.63 -12.52
CA LEU A 272 -13.66 10.84 -12.32
C LEU A 272 -13.80 11.87 -13.46
N ILE A 273 -13.96 11.41 -14.70
CA ILE A 273 -14.01 12.25 -15.89
C ILE A 273 -15.47 12.50 -16.30
N VAL A 274 -16.23 11.42 -16.49
CA VAL A 274 -17.65 11.51 -16.91
C VAL A 274 -18.60 11.85 -15.76
N LYS A 275 -18.09 11.80 -14.50
CA LYS A 275 -18.84 12.11 -13.27
C LYS A 275 -19.95 11.10 -12.94
N VAL A 276 -19.81 9.85 -13.37
CA VAL A 276 -20.69 8.78 -12.92
C VAL A 276 -20.61 8.64 -11.40
N PRO A 277 -21.75 8.63 -10.69
CA PRO A 277 -21.73 8.53 -9.22
C PRO A 277 -21.02 7.26 -8.73
N PRO A 278 -20.26 7.35 -7.60
CA PRO A 278 -19.54 6.20 -7.06
C PRO A 278 -20.46 5.01 -6.71
N GLN A 279 -21.74 5.27 -6.35
CA GLN A 279 -22.74 4.23 -6.08
C GLN A 279 -22.98 3.31 -7.27
N VAL A 280 -22.91 3.85 -8.50
CA VAL A 280 -23.06 3.08 -9.74
C VAL A 280 -21.79 2.27 -9.99
N ILE A 281 -20.63 2.92 -9.91
CA ILE A 281 -19.34 2.28 -10.16
C ILE A 281 -19.10 1.13 -9.18
N PHE A 282 -19.44 1.28 -7.90
CA PHE A 282 -19.24 0.23 -6.89
C PHE A 282 -19.93 -1.10 -7.17
N ARG A 283 -20.97 -1.11 -7.99
CA ARG A 283 -21.63 -2.39 -8.40
C ARG A 283 -20.68 -3.28 -9.20
N PHE A 284 -19.74 -2.67 -9.93
CA PHE A 284 -18.76 -3.34 -10.78
C PHE A 284 -17.41 -3.56 -10.07
N TYR A 285 -17.23 -2.96 -8.89
CA TYR A 285 -16.00 -3.01 -8.11
C TYR A 285 -15.87 -4.24 -7.20
N LYS A 286 -16.88 -5.11 -7.12
CA LYS A 286 -16.92 -6.25 -6.19
C LYS A 286 -15.71 -7.18 -6.26
N THR A 287 -15.09 -7.25 -7.43
CA THR A 287 -13.93 -8.12 -7.67
C THR A 287 -12.59 -7.40 -7.57
N TYR A 288 -12.58 -6.07 -7.48
CA TYR A 288 -11.34 -5.30 -7.44
C TYR A 288 -10.50 -5.64 -6.21
N LEU A 289 -11.10 -5.67 -5.03
CA LEU A 289 -10.43 -5.98 -3.75
C LEU A 289 -9.83 -7.40 -3.72
N ASN A 290 -10.32 -8.31 -4.58
CA ASN A 290 -9.79 -9.66 -4.71
C ASN A 290 -8.67 -9.76 -5.75
N TYR A 291 -8.28 -8.65 -6.38
CA TYR A 291 -7.44 -8.63 -7.57
C TYR A 291 -6.19 -7.79 -7.49
N VAL A 292 -6.08 -6.97 -6.46
CA VAL A 292 -4.95 -6.05 -6.30
C VAL A 292 -3.69 -6.76 -5.82
N SER A 293 -3.77 -8.05 -5.73
CA SER A 293 -2.64 -8.91 -5.33
C SER A 293 -1.73 -9.31 -6.50
#